data_c8452e0bcef3577074b694c1010b4a62
#
_entry.id   c8452e0bcef3577074b694c1010b4a62
#
_cell.length_a   1.000
_cell.length_b   1.000
_cell.length_c   1.000
_cell.angle_alpha   90.00
_cell.angle_beta   90.00
_cell.angle_gamma   90.00
#
_symmetry.space_group_name_H-M   'P 1'
#
loop_
_entity.id
_entity.type
_entity.pdbx_description
1 polymer ?
#
loop_
_entity_poly.entity_id
_entity_poly.type
_entity_poly.pdbx_seq_one_letter_code
_entity_poly.pdbx_strand_id
1 'polypeptide(L)'
;MIDLFYKIETPCTIVDDVKKYIAKNEITWTWVPYMTVSFDFQTNLGKLLTEKDSTLKMLSTNFVGSMLRLYKFPSMTCYDWHRDASIGCSLNMLLEDYHSLTLFIPSSQRKILNPVVSLKYEKNFWYLFNSQVLHSVVNVDEEDRILLTMTFPTNVKYKDVFDFLQQNNLN
;
A
#
# COMPACT_ATOMS: atom_id res chain seq x y z
N MET A 1 11.99 17.66 6.40
CA MET A 1 10.78 16.99 6.95
C MET A 1 10.79 15.58 6.39
N ILE A 2 10.47 14.55 7.16
CA ILE A 2 10.39 13.17 6.64
C ILE A 2 8.99 13.02 6.09
N ASP A 3 8.89 12.76 4.78
CA ASP A 3 7.61 12.49 4.14
C ASP A 3 7.12 11.09 4.55
N LEU A 4 5.91 11.01 5.05
CA LEU A 4 5.31 9.80 5.60
C LEU A 4 4.49 9.08 4.54
N PHE A 5 3.68 9.83 3.84
CA PHE A 5 2.80 9.37 2.76
C PHE A 5 2.44 10.54 1.84
N TYR A 6 1.99 10.18 0.65
CA TYR A 6 1.48 11.12 -0.35
C TYR A 6 0.25 10.51 -1.04
N LYS A 7 -0.87 11.22 -1.05
CA LYS A 7 -2.10 10.82 -1.74
C LYS A 7 -2.02 11.24 -3.21
N ILE A 8 -2.35 10.32 -4.11
CA ILE A 8 -2.57 10.64 -5.53
C ILE A 8 -4.03 11.06 -5.66
N GLU A 9 -4.28 12.30 -6.08
CA GLU A 9 -5.62 12.90 -6.08
C GLU A 9 -6.52 12.39 -7.22
N THR A 10 -5.96 11.66 -8.19
CA THR A 10 -6.74 11.02 -9.24
C THR A 10 -7.37 9.72 -8.73
N PRO A 11 -8.72 9.62 -8.67
CA PRO A 11 -9.38 8.41 -8.23
C PRO A 11 -9.10 7.22 -9.15
N CYS A 12 -8.88 6.07 -8.55
CA CYS A 12 -8.67 4.82 -9.25
C CYS A 12 -9.98 4.07 -9.50
N THR A 13 -10.13 3.42 -10.63
CA THR A 13 -11.35 2.71 -11.05
C THR A 13 -11.25 1.19 -10.95
N ILE A 14 -10.10 0.63 -10.52
CA ILE A 14 -9.85 -0.81 -10.55
C ILE A 14 -10.35 -1.58 -9.32
N VAL A 15 -10.85 -0.89 -8.29
CA VAL A 15 -11.26 -1.53 -7.02
C VAL A 15 -12.28 -2.65 -7.25
N ASP A 16 -13.30 -2.40 -8.08
CA ASP A 16 -14.33 -3.41 -8.35
C ASP A 16 -13.80 -4.63 -9.12
N ASP A 17 -12.81 -4.44 -9.98
CA ASP A 17 -12.15 -5.56 -10.67
C ASP A 17 -11.36 -6.43 -9.70
N VAL A 18 -10.66 -5.81 -8.75
CA VAL A 18 -9.92 -6.53 -7.69
C VAL A 18 -10.88 -7.31 -6.80
N LYS A 19 -12.00 -6.69 -6.38
CA LYS A 19 -13.04 -7.36 -5.58
C LYS A 19 -13.66 -8.54 -6.30
N LYS A 20 -14.01 -8.37 -7.58
CA LYS A 20 -14.52 -9.46 -8.42
C LYS A 20 -13.51 -10.59 -8.55
N TYR A 21 -12.22 -10.24 -8.67
CA TYR A 21 -11.16 -11.25 -8.71
C TYR A 21 -11.08 -12.04 -7.40
N ILE A 22 -11.10 -11.35 -6.25
CA ILE A 22 -11.07 -11.98 -4.92
C ILE A 22 -12.28 -12.90 -4.74
N ALA A 23 -13.48 -12.45 -5.10
CA ALA A 23 -14.72 -13.22 -4.95
C ALA A 23 -14.79 -14.45 -5.88
N LYS A 24 -14.16 -14.37 -7.05
CA LYS A 24 -14.22 -15.45 -8.07
C LYS A 24 -13.15 -16.52 -7.86
N ASN A 25 -12.05 -16.20 -7.23
CA ASN A 25 -10.90 -17.09 -7.10
C ASN A 25 -10.69 -17.47 -5.63
N GLU A 26 -10.38 -18.74 -5.40
CA GLU A 26 -9.90 -19.18 -4.10
C GLU A 26 -8.49 -18.64 -3.89
N ILE A 27 -8.37 -17.56 -3.10
CA ILE A 27 -7.08 -16.95 -2.78
C ILE A 27 -6.45 -17.71 -1.63
N THR A 28 -5.32 -18.34 -1.88
CA THR A 28 -4.50 -18.93 -0.83
C THR A 28 -3.67 -17.83 -0.16
N TRP A 29 -4.10 -17.44 1.04
CA TRP A 29 -3.40 -16.45 1.84
C TRP A 29 -2.20 -17.08 2.55
N THR A 30 -1.03 -16.46 2.40
CA THR A 30 0.17 -16.84 3.17
C THR A 30 0.22 -15.98 4.43
N TRP A 31 0.33 -16.62 5.58
CA TRP A 31 0.47 -15.94 6.86
C TRP A 31 1.92 -15.53 7.11
N VAL A 32 2.19 -14.21 7.10
CA VAL A 32 3.48 -13.64 7.52
C VAL A 32 3.16 -12.34 8.25
N PRO A 33 3.10 -12.31 9.51
CA PRO A 33 2.33 -11.69 10.58
C PRO A 33 0.99 -11.01 10.19
N TYR A 34 0.70 -10.93 8.92
CA TYR A 34 -0.59 -10.60 8.28
C TYR A 34 -0.76 -11.53 7.07
N MET A 35 -2.00 -11.69 6.61
CA MET A 35 -2.25 -12.52 5.44
C MET A 35 -1.85 -11.76 4.17
N THR A 36 -1.06 -12.37 3.30
CA THR A 36 -0.64 -11.77 2.04
C THR A 36 -0.73 -12.76 0.88
N VAL A 37 -0.95 -12.23 -0.29
CA VAL A 37 -0.75 -12.93 -1.56
C VAL A 37 -0.05 -11.99 -2.54
N SER A 38 0.94 -12.49 -3.25
CA SER A 38 1.72 -11.71 -4.21
C SER A 38 1.34 -12.08 -5.64
N PHE A 39 1.31 -11.10 -6.52
CA PHE A 39 1.05 -11.26 -7.94
C PHE A 39 2.17 -10.61 -8.75
N ASP A 40 2.57 -11.29 -9.81
CA ASP A 40 3.39 -10.67 -10.86
C ASP A 40 2.49 -9.82 -11.77
N PHE A 41 3.02 -8.72 -12.31
CA PHE A 41 2.33 -7.91 -13.32
C PHE A 41 2.03 -8.68 -14.61
N GLN A 42 2.70 -9.81 -14.84
CA GLN A 42 2.44 -10.70 -15.99
C GLN A 42 1.26 -11.64 -15.76
N THR A 43 0.74 -11.79 -14.54
CA THR A 43 -0.48 -12.56 -14.27
C THR A 43 -1.70 -11.91 -14.90
N ASN A 44 -2.79 -12.67 -15.05
CA ASN A 44 -4.04 -12.14 -15.61
C ASN A 44 -4.56 -10.93 -14.81
N LEU A 45 -4.46 -10.96 -13.48
CA LEU A 45 -4.83 -9.82 -12.65
C LEU A 45 -3.89 -8.65 -12.89
N GLY A 46 -2.57 -8.87 -12.84
CA GLY A 46 -1.59 -7.82 -13.03
C GLY A 46 -1.75 -7.09 -14.37
N LYS A 47 -1.94 -7.83 -15.45
CA LYS A 47 -2.22 -7.27 -16.79
C LYS A 47 -3.49 -6.45 -16.82
N LEU A 48 -4.60 -7.01 -16.32
CA LEU A 48 -5.87 -6.30 -16.25
C LEU A 48 -5.74 -4.97 -15.50
N LEU A 49 -5.06 -4.97 -14.34
CA LEU A 49 -4.92 -3.77 -13.54
C LEU A 49 -4.04 -2.72 -14.22
N THR A 50 -2.92 -3.13 -14.84
CA THR A 50 -2.03 -2.19 -15.57
C THR A 50 -2.63 -1.68 -16.88
N GLU A 51 -3.58 -2.39 -17.49
CA GLU A 51 -4.33 -1.90 -18.64
C GLU A 51 -5.32 -0.81 -18.26
N LYS A 52 -5.93 -0.90 -17.07
CA LYS A 52 -6.97 0.03 -16.60
C LYS A 52 -6.44 1.19 -15.77
N ASP A 53 -5.30 1.04 -15.11
CA ASP A 53 -4.70 2.04 -14.23
C ASP A 53 -3.37 2.54 -14.81
N SER A 54 -3.37 3.78 -15.28
CA SER A 54 -2.19 4.41 -15.89
C SER A 54 -1.06 4.62 -14.88
N THR A 55 -1.37 4.85 -13.61
CA THR A 55 -0.39 5.01 -12.54
C THR A 55 0.36 3.69 -12.31
N LEU A 56 -0.36 2.57 -12.15
CA LEU A 56 0.26 1.25 -12.05
C LEU A 56 1.09 0.91 -13.27
N LYS A 57 0.58 1.18 -14.47
CA LYS A 57 1.30 0.92 -15.73
C LYS A 57 2.62 1.68 -15.78
N MET A 58 2.60 2.98 -15.49
CA MET A 58 3.79 3.81 -15.52
C MET A 58 4.81 3.37 -14.45
N LEU A 59 4.36 3.14 -13.22
CA LEU A 59 5.24 2.76 -12.12
C LEU A 59 5.85 1.36 -12.36
N SER A 60 5.08 0.37 -12.81
CA SER A 60 5.57 -0.98 -13.09
C SER A 60 6.61 -1.02 -14.22
N THR A 61 6.49 -0.11 -15.19
CA THR A 61 7.43 0.01 -16.31
C THR A 61 8.75 0.66 -15.89
N ASN A 62 8.69 1.65 -15.00
CA ASN A 62 9.87 2.44 -14.61
C ASN A 62 10.61 1.89 -13.39
N PHE A 63 9.92 1.15 -12.50
CA PHE A 63 10.51 0.58 -11.29
C PHE A 63 10.53 -0.95 -11.37
N VAL A 64 11.52 -1.48 -12.07
CA VAL A 64 11.71 -2.93 -12.25
C VAL A 64 11.89 -3.64 -10.91
N GLY A 65 11.27 -4.80 -10.77
CA GLY A 65 11.28 -5.59 -9.53
C GLY A 65 10.15 -5.24 -8.56
N SER A 66 9.27 -4.31 -8.93
CA SER A 66 8.04 -4.06 -8.18
C SER A 66 7.06 -5.22 -8.30
N MET A 67 6.23 -5.42 -7.27
CA MET A 67 5.25 -6.50 -7.22
C MET A 67 3.89 -5.99 -6.72
N LEU A 68 2.83 -6.54 -7.28
CA LEU A 68 1.48 -6.37 -6.74
C LEU A 68 1.23 -7.36 -5.60
N ARG A 69 0.57 -6.89 -4.55
CA ARG A 69 0.19 -7.70 -3.40
C ARG A 69 -1.21 -7.33 -2.91
N LEU A 70 -1.92 -8.32 -2.40
CA LEU A 70 -3.05 -8.09 -1.52
C LEU A 70 -2.61 -8.38 -0.10
N TYR A 71 -2.87 -7.43 0.79
CA TYR A 71 -2.70 -7.61 2.23
C TYR A 71 -4.06 -7.69 2.90
N LYS A 72 -4.21 -8.66 3.77
CA LYS A 72 -5.40 -8.87 4.58
C LYS A 72 -5.03 -8.77 6.05
N PHE A 73 -5.56 -7.78 6.74
CA PHE A 73 -5.42 -7.58 8.17
C PHE A 73 -6.72 -8.02 8.84
N PRO A 74 -6.69 -9.05 9.70
CA PRO A 74 -7.89 -9.53 10.35
C PRO A 74 -8.62 -8.44 11.15
N SER A 75 -9.92 -8.64 11.34
CA SER A 75 -10.75 -7.78 12.18
C SER A 75 -10.17 -7.62 13.58
N MET A 76 -10.37 -6.46 14.21
CA MET A 76 -10.00 -6.19 15.61
C MET A 76 -8.54 -6.51 15.94
N THR A 77 -7.61 -6.24 14.98
CA THR A 77 -6.18 -6.52 15.17
C THR A 77 -5.34 -5.25 15.11
N CYS A 78 -4.22 -5.29 15.79
CA CYS A 78 -3.16 -4.30 15.71
C CYS A 78 -1.87 -4.99 15.28
N TYR A 79 -1.28 -4.51 14.19
CA TYR A 79 0.03 -4.94 13.77
C TYR A 79 1.10 -4.03 14.39
N ASP A 80 2.05 -4.64 15.08
CA ASP A 80 3.01 -3.95 15.94
C ASP A 80 3.90 -2.94 15.18
N TRP A 81 4.54 -2.05 15.92
CA TRP A 81 5.43 -1.02 15.37
C TRP A 81 6.65 -1.62 14.68
N HIS A 82 6.80 -1.35 13.38
CA HIS A 82 7.88 -1.92 12.56
C HIS A 82 8.32 -0.97 11.43
N ARG A 83 9.36 -1.37 10.75
CA ARG A 83 9.77 -0.89 9.43
C ARG A 83 9.89 -2.08 8.52
N ASP A 84 9.52 -1.91 7.25
CA ASP A 84 9.64 -3.01 6.29
C ASP A 84 11.11 -3.27 5.93
N ALA A 85 11.59 -4.48 6.20
CA ALA A 85 12.99 -4.84 5.94
C ALA A 85 13.26 -5.12 4.44
N SER A 86 12.26 -5.57 3.70
CA SER A 86 12.39 -6.05 2.31
C SER A 86 11.74 -5.15 1.27
N ILE A 87 11.21 -3.98 1.68
CA ILE A 87 10.45 -3.05 0.82
C ILE A 87 11.04 -1.65 1.01
N GLY A 88 11.32 -0.93 -0.08
CA GLY A 88 11.82 0.44 -0.01
C GLY A 88 10.72 1.46 0.26
N CYS A 89 9.59 1.30 -0.42
CA CYS A 89 8.33 2.01 -0.21
C CYS A 89 7.19 1.20 -0.82
N SER A 90 5.95 1.65 -0.67
CA SER A 90 4.79 1.01 -1.28
C SER A 90 3.76 2.03 -1.75
N LEU A 91 2.97 1.63 -2.74
CA LEU A 91 1.78 2.35 -3.17
C LEU A 91 0.57 1.53 -2.74
N ASN A 92 -0.27 2.08 -1.87
CA ASN A 92 -1.35 1.37 -1.19
C ASN A 92 -2.72 1.94 -1.55
N MET A 93 -3.71 1.07 -1.69
CA MET A 93 -5.11 1.44 -1.87
C MET A 93 -6.01 0.53 -1.05
N LEU A 94 -6.94 1.12 -0.29
CA LEU A 94 -8.01 0.37 0.37
C LEU A 94 -9.09 -0.04 -0.61
N LEU A 95 -9.57 -1.29 -0.46
CA LEU A 95 -10.66 -1.80 -1.29
C LEU A 95 -12.05 -1.45 -0.75
N GLU A 96 -12.16 -1.10 0.54
CA GLU A 96 -13.40 -0.70 1.22
C GLU A 96 -13.18 0.51 2.11
N ASP A 97 -14.26 1.14 2.53
CA ASP A 97 -14.21 2.20 3.54
C ASP A 97 -14.13 1.58 4.93
N TYR A 98 -12.93 1.56 5.50
CA TYR A 98 -12.66 1.05 6.84
C TYR A 98 -12.38 2.19 7.82
N HIS A 99 -12.68 1.97 9.11
CA HIS A 99 -12.26 2.86 10.19
C HIS A 99 -10.82 2.59 10.66
N SER A 100 -10.15 1.68 9.99
CA SER A 100 -8.76 1.30 10.28
C SER A 100 -7.78 2.45 10.00
N LEU A 101 -6.69 2.48 10.75
CA LEU A 101 -5.66 3.50 10.66
C LEU A 101 -4.29 2.89 10.36
N THR A 102 -3.44 3.68 9.70
CA THR A 102 -2.00 3.46 9.75
C THR A 102 -1.36 4.59 10.53
N LEU A 103 -0.57 4.23 11.54
CA LEU A 103 0.06 5.16 12.47
C LEU A 103 1.55 5.25 12.16
N PHE A 104 2.11 6.45 12.23
CA PHE A 104 3.54 6.71 12.01
C PHE A 104 4.18 7.43 13.19
N ILE A 105 5.44 7.11 13.45
CA ILE A 105 6.32 7.90 14.30
C ILE A 105 7.42 8.50 13.42
N PRO A 106 7.36 9.82 13.09
CA PRO A 106 8.24 10.46 12.10
C PRO A 106 9.72 10.55 12.48
N SER A 107 10.07 10.23 13.72
CA SER A 107 11.42 10.40 14.22
C SER A 107 12.19 9.08 14.32
N SER A 108 13.46 9.12 13.94
CA SER A 108 14.41 8.02 14.17
C SER A 108 14.82 7.90 15.66
N GLN A 109 14.57 8.91 16.47
CA GLN A 109 14.86 8.92 17.90
C GLN A 109 13.58 8.64 18.68
N ARG A 110 13.58 7.58 19.49
CA ARG A 110 12.55 7.27 20.47
C ARG A 110 12.54 8.31 21.60
N LYS A 111 12.10 9.51 21.30
CA LYS A 111 11.80 10.50 22.35
C LYS A 111 10.37 10.22 22.84
N ILE A 112 10.18 10.29 24.14
CA ILE A 112 8.91 10.02 24.84
C ILE A 112 7.72 10.87 24.33
N LEU A 113 7.98 11.90 23.53
CA LEU A 113 7.00 12.87 23.02
C LEU A 113 6.97 12.97 21.48
N ASN A 114 7.32 11.92 20.75
CA ASN A 114 7.14 11.97 19.29
C ASN A 114 5.64 11.96 18.94
N PRO A 115 5.16 12.93 18.16
CA PRO A 115 3.79 12.93 17.73
C PRO A 115 3.52 11.69 16.86
N VAL A 116 2.43 10.99 17.13
CA VAL A 116 1.91 9.96 16.24
C VAL A 116 1.10 10.66 15.16
N VAL A 117 1.43 10.37 13.90
CA VAL A 117 0.65 10.84 12.74
C VAL A 117 -0.19 9.67 12.25
N SER A 118 -1.48 9.89 12.08
CA SER A 118 -2.40 8.89 11.55
C SER A 118 -2.68 9.13 10.08
N LEU A 119 -2.65 8.07 9.28
CA LEU A 119 -3.17 8.03 7.92
C LEU A 119 -4.50 7.27 7.93
N LYS A 120 -5.57 7.96 7.56
CA LYS A 120 -6.85 7.36 7.20
C LYS A 120 -6.93 7.36 5.68
N TYR A 121 -7.00 6.16 5.10
CA TYR A 121 -7.14 6.03 3.65
C TYR A 121 -8.56 6.40 3.21
N GLU A 122 -8.66 7.03 2.05
CA GLU A 122 -9.91 7.14 1.31
C GLU A 122 -9.95 6.04 0.25
N LYS A 123 -11.07 5.37 0.12
CA LYS A 123 -11.30 4.34 -0.90
C LYS A 123 -11.08 4.91 -2.32
N ASN A 124 -10.58 4.09 -3.22
CA ASN A 124 -10.30 4.43 -4.61
C ASN A 124 -9.15 5.44 -4.82
N PHE A 125 -8.35 5.74 -3.81
CA PHE A 125 -7.17 6.58 -3.97
C PHE A 125 -5.90 5.80 -3.65
N TRP A 126 -4.88 6.03 -4.45
CA TRP A 126 -3.55 5.54 -4.20
C TRP A 126 -2.81 6.44 -3.19
N TYR A 127 -2.10 5.80 -2.28
CA TYR A 127 -1.24 6.45 -1.29
C TYR A 127 0.17 5.90 -1.41
N LEU A 128 1.12 6.73 -1.84
CA LEU A 128 2.53 6.40 -1.71
C LEU A 128 2.91 6.44 -0.23
N PHE A 129 3.47 5.36 0.26
CA PHE A 129 3.71 5.09 1.67
C PHE A 129 5.19 4.86 1.93
N ASN A 130 5.76 5.61 2.88
CA ASN A 130 7.17 5.46 3.28
C ASN A 130 7.32 4.31 4.29
N SER A 131 7.51 3.10 3.81
CA SER A 131 7.65 1.89 4.63
C SER A 131 8.90 1.86 5.50
N GLN A 132 9.84 2.78 5.28
CA GLN A 132 11.07 2.92 6.08
C GLN A 132 10.88 3.81 7.32
N VAL A 133 9.73 4.46 7.48
CA VAL A 133 9.34 5.13 8.71
C VAL A 133 8.70 4.12 9.65
N LEU A 134 8.96 4.25 10.96
CA LEU A 134 8.33 3.39 11.97
C LEU A 134 6.81 3.57 11.92
N HIS A 135 6.09 2.49 11.68
CA HIS A 135 4.65 2.50 11.50
C HIS A 135 3.97 1.28 12.13
N SER A 136 2.68 1.40 12.35
CA SER A 136 1.79 0.37 12.85
C SER A 136 0.46 0.41 12.10
N VAL A 137 -0.19 -0.73 11.94
CA VAL A 137 -1.52 -0.85 11.31
C VAL A 137 -2.52 -1.30 12.36
N VAL A 138 -3.63 -0.56 12.47
CA VAL A 138 -4.69 -0.86 13.43
C VAL A 138 -5.99 -1.05 12.65
N ASN A 139 -6.56 -2.25 12.73
CA ASN A 139 -7.88 -2.57 12.22
C ASN A 139 -8.86 -2.69 13.40
N VAL A 140 -9.72 -1.69 13.54
CA VAL A 140 -10.76 -1.64 14.61
C VAL A 140 -12.14 -2.05 14.12
N ASP A 141 -12.24 -2.44 12.85
CA ASP A 141 -13.49 -2.90 12.25
C ASP A 141 -13.76 -4.37 12.58
N GLU A 142 -15.02 -4.75 12.54
CA GLU A 142 -15.46 -6.15 12.67
C GLU A 142 -15.13 -6.99 11.42
N GLU A 143 -14.75 -6.33 10.33
CA GLU A 143 -14.38 -6.95 9.07
C GLU A 143 -12.87 -6.92 8.82
N ASP A 144 -12.40 -7.84 8.00
CA ASP A 144 -11.00 -7.88 7.57
C ASP A 144 -10.68 -6.71 6.64
N ARG A 145 -9.63 -5.97 6.96
CA ARG A 145 -9.12 -4.88 6.10
C ARG A 145 -8.30 -5.46 4.95
N ILE A 146 -8.65 -5.13 3.72
CA ILE A 146 -7.91 -5.57 2.53
C ILE A 146 -7.32 -4.36 1.80
N LEU A 147 -6.01 -4.42 1.53
CA LEU A 147 -5.27 -3.46 0.72
C LEU A 147 -4.78 -4.10 -0.58
N LEU A 148 -4.96 -3.41 -1.69
CA LEU A 148 -4.14 -3.62 -2.87
C LEU A 148 -2.88 -2.76 -2.73
N THR A 149 -1.73 -3.37 -2.91
CA THR A 149 -0.44 -2.72 -2.72
C THR A 149 0.51 -3.04 -3.87
N MET A 150 1.17 -2.02 -4.41
CA MET A 150 2.36 -2.20 -5.21
C MET A 150 3.58 -1.95 -4.32
N THR A 151 4.42 -2.95 -4.13
CA THR A 151 5.65 -2.85 -3.35
C THR A 151 6.85 -2.60 -4.24
N PHE A 152 7.77 -1.76 -3.79
CA PHE A 152 9.03 -1.45 -4.48
C PHE A 152 10.21 -2.10 -3.76
N PRO A 153 11.22 -2.58 -4.51
CA PRO A 153 12.40 -3.20 -3.90
C PRO A 153 13.18 -2.20 -3.04
N THR A 154 14.03 -2.70 -2.14
CA THR A 154 14.75 -1.91 -1.12
C THR A 154 15.66 -0.81 -1.67
N ASN A 155 16.13 -0.94 -2.90
CA ASN A 155 16.93 0.07 -3.59
C ASN A 155 16.10 1.24 -4.15
N VAL A 156 14.77 1.10 -4.26
CA VAL A 156 13.85 2.16 -4.65
C VAL A 156 13.33 2.86 -3.40
N LYS A 157 13.65 4.15 -3.25
CA LYS A 157 13.25 4.93 -2.06
C LYS A 157 11.95 5.67 -2.30
N TYR A 158 11.27 6.02 -1.23
CA TYR A 158 10.05 6.85 -1.26
C TYR A 158 10.23 8.09 -2.15
N LYS A 159 11.37 8.80 -1.99
CA LYS A 159 11.65 10.01 -2.76
C LYS A 159 11.76 9.77 -4.26
N ASP A 160 12.30 8.63 -4.68
CA ASP A 160 12.45 8.30 -6.10
C ASP A 160 11.09 8.18 -6.77
N VAL A 161 10.16 7.49 -6.10
CA VAL A 161 8.78 7.32 -6.60
C VAL A 161 8.00 8.63 -6.50
N PHE A 162 8.16 9.39 -5.42
CA PHE A 162 7.51 10.69 -5.26
C PHE A 162 7.93 11.68 -6.34
N ASP A 163 9.23 11.84 -6.59
CA ASP A 163 9.75 12.72 -7.62
C ASP A 163 9.25 12.30 -9.02
N PHE A 164 9.20 11.00 -9.28
CA PHE A 164 8.65 10.46 -10.52
C PHE A 164 7.16 10.80 -10.70
N LEU A 165 6.33 10.65 -9.66
CA LEU A 165 4.91 11.01 -9.69
C LEU A 165 4.73 12.51 -9.99
N GLN A 166 5.51 13.37 -9.32
CA GLN A 166 5.47 14.82 -9.54
C GLN A 166 5.86 15.21 -10.98
N GLN A 167 6.92 14.62 -11.52
CA GLN A 167 7.39 14.89 -12.89
C GLN A 167 6.40 14.47 -13.97
N ASN A 168 5.58 13.48 -13.70
CA ASN A 168 4.58 12.96 -14.63
C ASN A 168 3.15 13.48 -14.37
N ASN A 169 3.00 14.52 -13.51
CA ASN A 169 1.71 15.11 -13.13
C ASN A 169 0.67 14.10 -12.65
N LEU A 170 1.12 13.07 -11.94
CA LEU A 170 0.27 12.09 -11.27
C LEU A 170 -0.04 12.59 -9.84
N ASN A 171 -0.83 13.68 -9.79
CA ASN A 171 -1.23 14.34 -8.55
C ASN A 171 -2.57 13.81 -8.06
#